data_e17930e47cdfda10ee18c996dd9254c9
#
_entry.id   e17930e47cdfda10ee18c996dd9254c9
#
_cell.length_a   1.000
_cell.length_b   1.000
_cell.length_c   1.000
_cell.angle_alpha   90.00
_cell.angle_beta   90.00
_cell.angle_gamma   90.00
#
_symmetry.space_group_name_H-M   'P 1'
#
loop_
_entity.id
_entity.type
_entity.pdbx_description
1 polymer ?
#
loop_
_entity_poly.entity_id
_entity_poly.type
_entity_poly.pdbx_seq_one_letter_code
_entity_poly.pdbx_strand_id
1 'polypeptide(L)'
;IYAVGRNYIDHAKEMQSPTPKDPILFQKALTSLSNSSTIIIPDGREIHHELEVVVLVGKSGENITSDNALSYIKGIGLGLDLTDRILQSKLKSKSLPWFISKSFKGSAVVSEFYTWDNSKWNESFWLKKNKKIVQSGKIIEMIFSIEELISYLSKRISLLKGDLIFTGTPSGVGPIINGDKLDMGLGNESLMNIEVIDSTSMNDEIKTFSLYVDGSADLNTKTAGIGGVFYNDDNEEIYSFSEYLDDATNNEAEYTALIKGLKLGLELKLINIEIYSDSELIVRQINGDYQVKND
;
A
#
# COMPACT_ATOMS: atom_id res chain seq x y z
N ILE A 1 -10.46 -8.65 -1.84
CA ILE A 1 -9.96 -8.56 -3.22
C ILE A 1 -9.89 -9.96 -3.79
N TYR A 2 -10.61 -10.22 -4.87
CA TYR A 2 -10.58 -11.46 -5.64
C TYR A 2 -9.72 -11.25 -6.88
N ALA A 3 -9.02 -12.28 -7.33
CA ALA A 3 -8.19 -12.23 -8.50
C ALA A 3 -8.30 -13.51 -9.32
N VAL A 4 -8.12 -13.39 -10.63
CA VAL A 4 -8.28 -14.46 -11.61
C VAL A 4 -6.95 -14.73 -12.30
N GLY A 5 -6.45 -15.94 -12.18
CA GLY A 5 -5.25 -16.37 -12.88
C GLY A 5 -5.53 -16.87 -14.30
N ARG A 6 -4.65 -16.50 -15.26
CA ARG A 6 -4.65 -17.04 -16.63
C ARG A 6 -5.93 -16.77 -17.42
N ASN A 7 -6.41 -15.54 -17.43
CA ASN A 7 -7.62 -15.18 -18.18
C ASN A 7 -7.35 -14.65 -19.60
N TYR A 8 -6.11 -14.82 -20.09
CA TYR A 8 -5.71 -14.49 -21.47
C TYR A 8 -4.94 -15.67 -22.09
N ILE A 9 -5.29 -16.04 -23.32
CA ILE A 9 -4.71 -17.21 -24.00
C ILE A 9 -3.19 -17.07 -24.13
N ASP A 10 -2.71 -15.91 -24.56
CA ASP A 10 -1.28 -15.70 -24.80
C ASP A 10 -0.48 -15.66 -23.50
N HIS A 11 -1.06 -15.17 -22.42
CA HIS A 11 -0.45 -15.27 -21.10
C HIS A 11 -0.38 -16.74 -20.62
N ALA A 12 -1.42 -17.53 -20.86
CA ALA A 12 -1.38 -18.96 -20.51
C ALA A 12 -0.26 -19.71 -21.29
N LYS A 13 -0.04 -19.37 -22.56
CA LYS A 13 1.06 -19.89 -23.37
C LYS A 13 2.43 -19.44 -22.85
N GLU A 14 2.59 -18.13 -22.54
CA GLU A 14 3.80 -17.56 -21.95
C GLU A 14 4.22 -18.31 -20.67
N MET A 15 3.22 -18.65 -19.83
CA MET A 15 3.42 -19.41 -18.60
C MET A 15 3.51 -20.93 -18.82
N GLN A 16 3.59 -21.42 -20.08
CA GLN A 16 3.62 -22.84 -20.43
C GLN A 16 2.53 -23.66 -19.73
N SER A 17 1.34 -23.09 -19.64
CA SER A 17 0.22 -23.69 -18.91
C SER A 17 -0.97 -23.92 -19.83
N PRO A 18 -1.77 -24.99 -19.61
CA PRO A 18 -2.97 -25.21 -20.38
C PRO A 18 -3.99 -24.08 -20.15
N THR A 19 -4.80 -23.81 -21.17
CA THR A 19 -5.96 -22.92 -21.07
C THR A 19 -6.93 -23.51 -20.02
N PRO A 20 -7.31 -22.71 -18.99
CA PRO A 20 -8.20 -23.21 -17.95
C PRO A 20 -9.60 -23.46 -18.48
N LYS A 21 -10.27 -24.49 -17.96
CA LYS A 21 -11.70 -24.75 -18.26
C LYS A 21 -12.63 -23.95 -17.36
N ASP A 22 -12.18 -23.59 -16.17
CA ASP A 22 -12.88 -22.78 -15.17
C ASP A 22 -11.96 -21.69 -14.69
N PRO A 23 -12.50 -20.53 -14.19
CA PRO A 23 -11.70 -19.47 -13.61
C PRO A 23 -10.83 -19.96 -12.45
N ILE A 24 -9.53 -19.69 -12.50
CA ILE A 24 -8.59 -19.99 -11.43
C ILE A 24 -8.62 -18.81 -10.46
N LEU A 25 -9.23 -19.01 -9.30
CA LEU A 25 -9.42 -17.93 -8.32
C LEU A 25 -8.32 -17.96 -7.24
N PHE A 26 -7.90 -16.78 -6.85
CA PHE A 26 -7.11 -16.55 -5.64
C PHE A 26 -7.51 -15.23 -4.99
N GLN A 27 -6.98 -14.95 -3.83
CA GLN A 27 -7.28 -13.72 -3.09
C GLN A 27 -6.01 -12.93 -2.84
N LYS A 28 -6.19 -11.60 -2.73
CA LYS A 28 -5.23 -10.69 -2.14
C LYS A 28 -5.84 -10.10 -0.88
N ALA A 29 -5.02 -9.97 0.17
CA ALA A 29 -5.47 -9.32 1.40
C ALA A 29 -5.90 -7.88 1.13
N LEU A 30 -6.88 -7.38 1.88
CA LEU A 30 -7.29 -5.97 1.75
C LEU A 30 -6.13 -5.01 2.08
N THR A 31 -5.26 -5.41 3.00
CA THR A 31 -4.03 -4.68 3.37
C THR A 31 -2.98 -4.61 2.26
N SER A 32 -3.16 -5.37 1.15
CA SER A 32 -2.32 -5.29 -0.05
C SER A 32 -2.71 -4.12 -0.96
N LEU A 33 -3.91 -3.54 -0.77
CA LEU A 33 -4.44 -2.48 -1.64
C LEU A 33 -3.62 -1.20 -1.52
N SER A 34 -3.32 -0.61 -2.66
CA SER A 34 -2.64 0.69 -2.77
C SER A 34 -3.18 1.47 -3.97
N ASN A 35 -3.38 2.76 -3.78
CA ASN A 35 -3.60 3.74 -4.86
C ASN A 35 -2.45 4.76 -4.92
N SER A 36 -1.31 4.41 -4.35
CA SER A 36 -0.12 5.25 -4.35
C SER A 36 0.52 5.30 -5.73
N SER A 37 1.04 6.45 -6.11
CA SER A 37 1.90 6.63 -7.27
C SER A 37 3.33 6.10 -7.06
N THR A 38 3.56 5.38 -5.97
CA THR A 38 4.86 4.77 -5.63
C THR A 38 4.66 3.30 -5.28
N ILE A 39 5.41 2.42 -5.92
CA ILE A 39 5.55 1.01 -5.56
C ILE A 39 6.85 0.85 -4.79
N ILE A 40 6.77 0.24 -3.61
CA ILE A 40 7.94 -0.10 -2.80
C ILE A 40 8.24 -1.58 -2.97
N ILE A 41 9.40 -1.90 -3.55
CA ILE A 41 9.86 -3.28 -3.68
C ILE A 41 10.42 -3.74 -2.34
N PRO A 42 9.88 -4.80 -1.73
CA PRO A 42 10.47 -5.39 -0.54
C PRO A 42 11.87 -5.92 -0.82
N ASP A 43 12.80 -5.69 0.11
CA ASP A 43 14.19 -6.13 -0.02
C ASP A 43 14.33 -7.63 -0.34
N GLY A 44 15.27 -7.95 -1.23
CA GLY A 44 15.59 -9.31 -1.63
C GLY A 44 14.48 -10.03 -2.42
N ARG A 45 13.45 -9.33 -2.92
CA ARG A 45 12.36 -9.93 -3.68
C ARG A 45 12.39 -9.55 -5.16
N GLU A 46 12.07 -10.52 -6.02
CA GLU A 46 11.84 -10.30 -7.45
C GLU A 46 10.35 -10.08 -7.69
N ILE A 47 9.95 -8.82 -7.83
CA ILE A 47 8.56 -8.44 -8.03
C ILE A 47 8.28 -8.25 -9.52
N HIS A 48 7.25 -8.92 -10.03
CA HIS A 48 6.77 -8.77 -11.40
C HIS A 48 5.48 -7.95 -11.44
N HIS A 49 5.35 -7.13 -12.48
CA HIS A 49 4.09 -6.49 -12.83
C HIS A 49 3.17 -7.47 -13.57
N GLU A 50 1.88 -7.42 -13.28
CA GLU A 50 0.80 -8.08 -14.00
C GLU A 50 -0.33 -7.05 -14.13
N LEU A 51 -0.43 -6.39 -15.32
CA LEU A 51 -1.46 -5.39 -15.60
C LEU A 51 -2.81 -6.06 -15.79
N GLU A 52 -3.83 -5.54 -15.13
CA GLU A 52 -5.18 -6.11 -15.18
C GLU A 52 -6.26 -5.03 -15.24
N VAL A 53 -7.38 -5.36 -15.85
CA VAL A 53 -8.63 -4.65 -15.62
C VAL A 53 -9.15 -5.04 -14.24
N VAL A 54 -9.60 -4.04 -13.47
CA VAL A 54 -10.13 -4.25 -12.12
C VAL A 54 -11.55 -3.76 -12.05
N VAL A 55 -12.45 -4.62 -11.59
CA VAL A 55 -13.88 -4.32 -11.39
C VAL A 55 -14.11 -3.93 -9.94
N LEU A 56 -14.78 -2.80 -9.71
CA LEU A 56 -15.27 -2.38 -8.40
C LEU A 56 -16.76 -2.77 -8.28
N VAL A 57 -17.08 -3.63 -7.33
CA VAL A 57 -18.45 -4.07 -7.05
C VAL A 57 -19.25 -2.94 -6.40
N GLY A 58 -20.40 -2.61 -6.96
CA GLY A 58 -21.28 -1.50 -6.53
C GLY A 58 -22.37 -1.88 -5.55
N LYS A 59 -22.80 -3.13 -5.57
CA LYS A 59 -23.83 -3.66 -4.66
C LYS A 59 -23.54 -5.11 -4.32
N SER A 60 -23.88 -5.49 -3.08
CA SER A 60 -23.73 -6.88 -2.62
C SER A 60 -24.73 -7.81 -3.32
N GLY A 61 -24.35 -9.07 -3.53
CA GLY A 61 -25.21 -10.09 -4.11
C GLY A 61 -24.60 -11.48 -4.14
N GLU A 62 -25.46 -12.45 -4.35
CA GLU A 62 -25.17 -13.87 -4.48
C GLU A 62 -25.91 -14.44 -5.69
N ASN A 63 -25.40 -15.52 -6.26
CA ASN A 63 -26.03 -16.22 -7.39
C ASN A 63 -26.41 -15.29 -8.55
N ILE A 64 -25.56 -14.30 -8.83
CA ILE A 64 -25.78 -13.31 -9.89
C ILE A 64 -25.67 -14.01 -11.25
N THR A 65 -26.66 -13.84 -12.11
CA THR A 65 -26.60 -14.36 -13.48
C THR A 65 -25.71 -13.47 -14.35
N SER A 66 -25.09 -14.03 -15.38
CA SER A 66 -24.25 -13.26 -16.31
C SER A 66 -25.00 -12.08 -16.93
N ASP A 67 -26.27 -12.23 -17.28
CA ASP A 67 -27.11 -11.16 -17.86
C ASP A 67 -27.29 -9.97 -16.92
N ASN A 68 -27.25 -10.20 -15.60
CA ASN A 68 -27.41 -9.16 -14.59
C ASN A 68 -26.07 -8.63 -14.03
N ALA A 69 -24.96 -9.26 -14.36
CA ALA A 69 -23.66 -9.01 -13.74
C ALA A 69 -23.20 -7.55 -13.85
N LEU A 70 -23.34 -6.93 -15.02
CA LEU A 70 -22.95 -5.53 -15.24
C LEU A 70 -23.70 -4.56 -14.31
N SER A 71 -24.94 -4.89 -13.91
CA SER A 71 -25.69 -4.06 -12.96
C SER A 71 -25.11 -4.03 -11.52
N TYR A 72 -24.15 -4.87 -11.24
CA TYR A 72 -23.42 -4.94 -9.94
C TYR A 72 -22.12 -4.17 -9.97
N ILE A 73 -21.68 -3.69 -11.14
CA ILE A 73 -20.44 -2.91 -11.29
C ILE A 73 -20.69 -1.45 -10.92
N LYS A 74 -19.89 -0.90 -10.02
CA LYS A 74 -19.83 0.54 -9.75
C LYS A 74 -18.87 1.25 -10.68
N GLY A 75 -17.78 0.60 -11.04
CA GLY A 75 -16.76 1.17 -11.90
C GLY A 75 -15.71 0.15 -12.29
N ILE A 76 -14.91 0.53 -13.26
CA ILE A 76 -13.77 -0.23 -13.78
C ILE A 76 -12.54 0.67 -13.75
N GLY A 77 -11.41 0.08 -13.40
CA GLY A 77 -10.09 0.71 -13.43
C GLY A 77 -9.04 -0.23 -13.96
N LEU A 78 -7.81 0.22 -13.97
CA LEU A 78 -6.64 -0.63 -14.19
C LEU A 78 -5.94 -0.89 -12.87
N GLY A 79 -5.24 -2.01 -12.78
CA GLY A 79 -4.45 -2.34 -11.61
C GLY A 79 -3.24 -3.19 -11.95
N LEU A 80 -2.32 -3.29 -10.98
CA LEU A 80 -1.19 -4.18 -11.04
C LEU A 80 -1.35 -5.25 -9.95
N ASP A 81 -1.47 -6.51 -10.38
CA ASP A 81 -1.33 -7.67 -9.49
C ASP A 81 0.15 -8.00 -9.31
N LEU A 82 0.81 -7.25 -8.41
CA LEU A 82 2.23 -7.45 -8.15
C LEU A 82 2.46 -8.82 -7.54
N THR A 83 3.48 -9.51 -8.08
CA THR A 83 3.76 -10.91 -7.78
C THR A 83 5.22 -11.10 -7.39
N ASP A 84 5.47 -11.65 -6.19
CA ASP A 84 6.77 -12.19 -5.82
C ASP A 84 7.00 -13.48 -6.61
N ARG A 85 7.73 -13.37 -7.72
CA ARG A 85 7.84 -14.44 -8.71
C ARG A 85 8.61 -15.66 -8.21
N ILE A 86 9.69 -15.42 -7.50
CA ILE A 86 10.50 -16.49 -6.93
C ILE A 86 9.70 -17.26 -5.89
N LEU A 87 9.06 -16.54 -4.97
CA LEU A 87 8.23 -17.16 -3.94
C LEU A 87 7.05 -17.93 -4.55
N GLN A 88 6.39 -17.36 -5.56
CA GLN A 88 5.30 -18.03 -6.25
C GLN A 88 5.74 -19.36 -6.89
N SER A 89 6.90 -19.35 -7.57
CA SER A 89 7.46 -20.55 -8.19
C SER A 89 7.78 -21.63 -7.16
N LYS A 90 8.36 -21.22 -6.01
CA LYS A 90 8.65 -22.10 -4.87
C LYS A 90 7.38 -22.71 -4.25
N LEU A 91 6.31 -21.91 -4.13
CA LEU A 91 5.03 -22.41 -3.61
C LEU A 91 4.36 -23.36 -4.60
N LYS A 92 4.35 -23.03 -5.90
CA LYS A 92 3.81 -23.89 -6.96
C LYS A 92 4.51 -25.25 -7.01
N SER A 93 5.85 -25.29 -6.94
CA SER A 93 6.61 -26.56 -6.96
C SER A 93 6.28 -27.47 -5.79
N LYS A 94 5.80 -26.91 -4.67
CA LYS A 94 5.38 -27.65 -3.47
C LYS A 94 3.86 -27.86 -3.39
N SER A 95 3.09 -27.49 -4.41
CA SER A 95 1.63 -27.52 -4.41
C SER A 95 0.99 -26.76 -3.25
N LEU A 96 1.64 -25.66 -2.79
CA LEU A 96 1.18 -24.81 -1.72
C LEU A 96 0.37 -23.61 -2.26
N PRO A 97 -0.53 -23.03 -1.46
CA PRO A 97 -1.27 -21.81 -1.83
C PRO A 97 -0.34 -20.64 -2.15
N TRP A 98 -0.71 -19.83 -3.15
CA TRP A 98 0.10 -18.69 -3.62
C TRP A 98 -0.08 -17.42 -2.79
N PHE A 99 -0.94 -17.43 -1.81
CA PHE A 99 -1.43 -16.25 -1.08
C PHE A 99 -0.31 -15.28 -0.70
N ILE A 100 0.74 -15.76 -0.02
CA ILE A 100 1.83 -14.88 0.46
C ILE A 100 2.69 -14.29 -0.66
N SER A 101 2.72 -14.90 -1.86
CA SER A 101 3.42 -14.37 -3.03
C SER A 101 2.59 -13.31 -3.79
N LYS A 102 1.31 -13.23 -3.50
CA LYS A 102 0.33 -12.33 -4.12
C LYS A 102 -0.22 -11.26 -3.15
N SER A 103 -0.02 -11.43 -1.83
CA SER A 103 -0.66 -10.62 -0.79
C SER A 103 0.36 -9.97 0.16
N PHE A 104 1.34 -9.24 -0.36
CA PHE A 104 2.23 -8.40 0.43
C PHE A 104 1.77 -6.93 0.35
N LYS A 105 2.25 -6.09 1.26
CA LYS A 105 1.89 -4.66 1.35
C LYS A 105 2.10 -3.97 0.00
N GLY A 106 1.07 -3.29 -0.50
CA GLY A 106 1.11 -2.58 -1.79
C GLY A 106 1.10 -3.48 -3.03
N SER A 107 0.82 -4.79 -2.90
CA SER A 107 0.84 -5.72 -4.04
C SER A 107 -0.42 -5.66 -4.93
N ALA A 108 -1.45 -4.93 -4.54
CA ALA A 108 -2.63 -4.65 -5.35
C ALA A 108 -2.73 -3.15 -5.62
N VAL A 109 -2.06 -2.68 -6.66
CA VAL A 109 -2.10 -1.26 -7.05
C VAL A 109 -3.31 -1.04 -7.95
N VAL A 110 -4.07 0.04 -7.73
CA VAL A 110 -5.24 0.36 -8.55
C VAL A 110 -5.26 1.84 -8.93
N SER A 111 -5.70 2.12 -10.16
CA SER A 111 -6.03 3.47 -10.61
C SER A 111 -7.34 3.95 -9.97
N GLU A 112 -7.76 5.16 -10.31
CA GLU A 112 -9.15 5.57 -10.11
C GLU A 112 -10.10 4.67 -10.89
N PHE A 113 -11.35 4.57 -10.40
CA PHE A 113 -12.42 3.77 -11.02
C PHE A 113 -13.36 4.70 -11.78
N TYR A 114 -13.60 4.36 -13.04
CA TYR A 114 -14.49 5.08 -13.94
C TYR A 114 -15.79 4.30 -14.12
N THR A 115 -16.89 5.00 -14.35
CA THR A 115 -18.17 4.37 -14.68
C THR A 115 -18.01 3.48 -15.90
N TRP A 116 -18.65 2.30 -15.88
CA TRP A 116 -18.65 1.40 -17.03
C TRP A 116 -19.23 2.10 -18.27
N ASP A 117 -18.42 2.19 -19.30
CA ASP A 117 -18.82 2.66 -20.64
C ASP A 117 -18.25 1.70 -21.69
N ASN A 118 -19.12 0.95 -22.34
CA ASN A 118 -18.73 -0.03 -23.35
C ASN A 118 -17.87 0.56 -24.47
N SER A 119 -18.10 1.82 -24.85
CA SER A 119 -17.35 2.45 -25.94
C SER A 119 -15.88 2.65 -25.57
N LYS A 120 -15.62 3.16 -24.38
CA LYS A 120 -14.26 3.43 -23.87
C LYS A 120 -13.50 2.13 -23.59
N TRP A 121 -14.15 1.15 -22.95
CA TRP A 121 -13.50 -0.08 -22.52
C TRP A 121 -13.32 -1.14 -23.62
N ASN A 122 -13.77 -0.85 -24.85
CA ASN A 122 -13.42 -1.63 -26.04
C ASN A 122 -12.01 -1.32 -26.58
N GLU A 123 -11.39 -0.23 -26.13
CA GLU A 123 -10.01 0.10 -26.48
C GLU A 123 -9.01 -0.83 -25.81
N SER A 124 -7.76 -0.81 -26.30
CA SER A 124 -6.67 -1.56 -25.67
C SER A 124 -6.23 -0.87 -24.40
N PHE A 125 -6.13 -1.60 -23.30
CA PHE A 125 -5.41 -1.17 -22.11
C PHE A 125 -3.94 -1.58 -22.22
N TRP A 126 -3.05 -0.81 -21.61
CA TRP A 126 -1.62 -1.00 -21.74
C TRP A 126 -0.85 -0.58 -20.49
N LEU A 127 0.35 -1.20 -20.35
CA LEU A 127 1.38 -0.81 -19.41
C LEU A 127 2.65 -0.43 -20.16
N LYS A 128 3.14 0.77 -19.89
CA LYS A 128 4.49 1.17 -20.28
C LYS A 128 5.41 1.07 -19.07
N LYS A 129 6.59 0.54 -19.32
CA LYS A 129 7.73 0.59 -18.41
C LYS A 129 8.85 1.37 -19.08
N ASN A 130 9.29 2.46 -18.44
CA ASN A 130 10.31 3.35 -18.99
C ASN A 130 9.98 3.81 -20.43
N LYS A 131 8.72 4.25 -20.64
CA LYS A 131 8.15 4.71 -21.92
C LYS A 131 7.95 3.63 -22.99
N LYS A 132 8.27 2.36 -22.74
CA LYS A 132 8.06 1.25 -23.68
C LYS A 132 6.85 0.44 -23.25
N ILE A 133 5.94 0.12 -24.17
CA ILE A 133 4.82 -0.80 -23.92
C ILE A 133 5.41 -2.18 -23.60
N VAL A 134 5.06 -2.72 -22.43
CA VAL A 134 5.47 -4.05 -21.97
C VAL A 134 4.29 -5.02 -21.88
N GLN A 135 3.09 -4.50 -21.62
CA GLN A 135 1.85 -5.30 -21.68
C GLN A 135 0.77 -4.51 -22.43
N SER A 136 -0.07 -5.21 -23.19
CA SER A 136 -1.26 -4.67 -23.80
C SER A 136 -2.29 -5.78 -23.99
N GLY A 137 -3.57 -5.45 -23.84
CA GLY A 137 -4.68 -6.38 -24.03
C GLY A 137 -5.99 -5.65 -24.24
N LYS A 138 -7.03 -6.41 -24.54
CA LYS A 138 -8.41 -5.93 -24.64
C LYS A 138 -9.33 -6.79 -23.77
N ILE A 139 -10.40 -6.20 -23.25
CA ILE A 139 -11.39 -6.93 -22.45
C ILE A 139 -12.01 -8.08 -23.25
N ILE A 140 -12.26 -7.88 -24.53
CA ILE A 140 -12.84 -8.90 -25.41
C ILE A 140 -11.93 -10.13 -25.63
N GLU A 141 -10.64 -10.04 -25.28
CA GLU A 141 -9.67 -11.13 -25.41
C GLU A 141 -9.61 -12.01 -24.16
N MET A 142 -10.38 -11.69 -23.12
CA MET A 142 -10.50 -12.51 -21.92
C MET A 142 -11.09 -13.88 -22.25
N ILE A 143 -10.56 -14.94 -21.63
CA ILE A 143 -11.10 -16.31 -21.74
C ILE A 143 -12.47 -16.37 -21.05
N PHE A 144 -12.58 -15.77 -19.87
CA PHE A 144 -13.83 -15.62 -19.13
C PHE A 144 -14.17 -14.13 -19.06
N SER A 145 -15.32 -13.76 -19.58
CA SER A 145 -15.78 -12.36 -19.57
C SER A 145 -16.00 -11.84 -18.13
N ILE A 146 -16.09 -10.55 -17.97
CA ILE A 146 -16.39 -9.92 -16.65
C ILE A 146 -17.71 -10.45 -16.09
N GLU A 147 -18.72 -10.61 -16.93
CA GLU A 147 -20.02 -11.12 -16.55
C GLU A 147 -19.95 -12.58 -16.07
N GLU A 148 -19.18 -13.40 -16.76
CA GLU A 148 -18.94 -14.79 -16.37
C GLU A 148 -18.18 -14.88 -15.06
N LEU A 149 -17.15 -14.02 -14.86
CA LEU A 149 -16.39 -13.96 -13.60
C LEU A 149 -17.26 -13.57 -12.41
N ILE A 150 -18.10 -12.54 -12.54
CA ILE A 150 -19.03 -12.11 -11.49
C ILE A 150 -20.01 -13.24 -11.19
N SER A 151 -20.61 -13.85 -12.22
CA SER A 151 -21.51 -14.98 -12.07
C SER A 151 -20.85 -16.17 -11.39
N TYR A 152 -19.62 -16.52 -11.81
CA TYR A 152 -18.88 -17.65 -11.26
C TYR A 152 -18.48 -17.44 -9.80
N LEU A 153 -18.02 -16.23 -9.45
CA LEU A 153 -17.68 -15.85 -8.09
C LEU A 153 -18.93 -15.87 -7.19
N SER A 154 -19.99 -15.17 -7.59
CA SER A 154 -21.20 -14.99 -6.76
C SER A 154 -21.97 -16.27 -6.47
N LYS A 155 -21.77 -17.33 -7.24
CA LYS A 155 -22.31 -18.67 -6.96
C LYS A 155 -21.55 -19.42 -5.86
N ARG A 156 -20.35 -18.96 -5.49
CA ARG A 156 -19.46 -19.63 -4.54
C ARG A 156 -19.25 -18.82 -3.27
N ILE A 157 -19.26 -17.52 -3.39
CA ILE A 157 -19.02 -16.55 -2.32
C ILE A 157 -19.95 -15.35 -2.51
N SER A 158 -20.43 -14.78 -1.41
CA SER A 158 -21.16 -13.51 -1.45
C SER A 158 -20.23 -12.40 -1.89
N LEU A 159 -20.59 -11.68 -2.96
CA LEU A 159 -19.91 -10.46 -3.33
C LEU A 159 -20.43 -9.30 -2.48
N LEU A 160 -19.55 -8.49 -1.95
CA LEU A 160 -19.90 -7.32 -1.14
C LEU A 160 -19.65 -6.03 -1.92
N LYS A 161 -20.46 -5.02 -1.66
CA LYS A 161 -20.19 -3.66 -2.14
C LYS A 161 -18.80 -3.23 -1.70
N GLY A 162 -17.98 -2.79 -2.65
CA GLY A 162 -16.59 -2.39 -2.41
C GLY A 162 -15.58 -3.50 -2.71
N ASP A 163 -16.02 -4.72 -2.99
CA ASP A 163 -15.10 -5.77 -3.45
C ASP A 163 -14.44 -5.38 -4.77
N LEU A 164 -13.18 -5.79 -4.91
CA LEU A 164 -12.40 -5.66 -6.14
C LEU A 164 -12.20 -7.02 -6.78
N ILE A 165 -12.36 -7.07 -8.10
CA ILE A 165 -12.10 -8.27 -8.89
C ILE A 165 -11.03 -7.92 -9.93
N PHE A 166 -9.83 -8.44 -9.74
CA PHE A 166 -8.75 -8.44 -10.71
C PHE A 166 -9.04 -9.54 -11.74
N THR A 167 -9.11 -9.17 -13.01
CA THR A 167 -9.71 -10.04 -14.04
C THR A 167 -8.72 -10.89 -14.80
N GLY A 168 -7.45 -10.84 -14.43
CA GLY A 168 -6.36 -11.53 -15.10
C GLY A 168 -5.54 -10.63 -16.03
N THR A 169 -4.28 -11.00 -16.24
CA THR A 169 -3.29 -10.22 -16.96
C THR A 169 -3.06 -10.74 -18.39
N PRO A 170 -2.83 -9.88 -19.40
CA PRO A 170 -2.33 -10.28 -20.72
C PRO A 170 -0.85 -10.70 -20.65
N SER A 171 -0.30 -11.21 -21.77
CA SER A 171 1.13 -11.54 -21.89
C SER A 171 2.03 -10.31 -21.72
N GLY A 172 3.32 -10.55 -21.46
CA GLY A 172 4.34 -9.52 -21.26
C GLY A 172 4.62 -9.21 -19.80
N VAL A 173 4.29 -10.13 -18.87
CA VAL A 173 4.65 -9.98 -17.45
C VAL A 173 6.17 -9.94 -17.27
N GLY A 174 6.65 -9.15 -16.32
CA GLY A 174 8.09 -9.01 -16.14
C GLY A 174 8.46 -8.29 -14.85
N PRO A 175 9.77 -8.31 -14.50
CA PRO A 175 10.25 -7.72 -13.27
C PRO A 175 10.17 -6.20 -13.29
N ILE A 176 10.00 -5.62 -12.10
CA ILE A 176 10.19 -4.20 -11.82
C ILE A 176 11.37 -4.02 -10.88
N ILE A 177 12.13 -2.96 -11.08
CA ILE A 177 13.32 -2.65 -10.28
C ILE A 177 13.29 -1.18 -9.83
N ASN A 178 14.12 -0.86 -8.87
CA ASN A 178 14.31 0.51 -8.41
C ASN A 178 14.58 1.49 -9.56
N GLY A 179 13.89 2.62 -9.56
CA GLY A 179 13.97 3.66 -10.59
C GLY A 179 13.12 3.42 -11.84
N ASP A 180 12.44 2.26 -11.97
CA ASP A 180 11.48 2.05 -13.06
C ASP A 180 10.30 3.03 -12.95
N LYS A 181 9.87 3.55 -14.10
CA LYS A 181 8.67 4.38 -14.23
C LYS A 181 7.62 3.61 -15.01
N LEU A 182 6.49 3.37 -14.35
CA LEU A 182 5.37 2.67 -14.93
C LEU A 182 4.26 3.68 -15.27
N ASP A 183 3.59 3.46 -16.40
CA ASP A 183 2.45 4.24 -16.84
C ASP A 183 1.41 3.28 -17.37
N MET A 184 0.23 3.21 -16.76
CA MET A 184 -0.87 2.37 -17.21
C MET A 184 -2.02 3.22 -17.75
N GLY A 185 -2.58 2.78 -18.86
CA GLY A 185 -3.59 3.54 -19.58
C GLY A 185 -4.52 2.72 -20.45
N LEU A 186 -5.50 3.43 -21.01
CA LEU A 186 -6.55 2.90 -21.87
C LEU A 186 -6.62 3.74 -23.14
N GLY A 187 -6.56 3.12 -24.32
CA GLY A 187 -6.50 3.84 -25.58
C GLY A 187 -5.31 4.80 -25.61
N ASN A 188 -5.59 6.08 -25.76
CA ASN A 188 -4.58 7.14 -25.75
C ASN A 188 -4.44 7.84 -24.37
N GLU A 189 -5.21 7.46 -23.35
CA GLU A 189 -5.26 8.11 -22.07
C GLU A 189 -4.40 7.37 -21.03
N SER A 190 -3.52 8.11 -20.34
CA SER A 190 -2.80 7.62 -19.16
C SER A 190 -3.72 7.75 -17.95
N LEU A 191 -3.92 6.66 -17.23
CA LEU A 191 -4.77 6.62 -16.03
C LEU A 191 -3.97 6.71 -14.74
N MET A 192 -2.73 6.22 -14.73
CA MET A 192 -1.89 6.27 -13.54
C MET A 192 -0.41 6.16 -13.89
N ASN A 193 0.39 7.08 -13.34
CA ASN A 193 1.84 7.05 -13.39
C ASN A 193 2.39 6.61 -12.04
N ILE A 194 3.39 5.73 -12.05
CA ILE A 194 3.92 5.08 -10.84
C ILE A 194 5.43 5.07 -10.92
N GLU A 195 6.07 5.43 -9.81
CA GLU A 195 7.50 5.29 -9.61
C GLU A 195 7.80 4.06 -8.75
N VAL A 196 8.83 3.30 -9.11
CA VAL A 196 9.24 2.11 -8.38
C VAL A 196 10.50 2.42 -7.57
N ILE A 197 10.46 2.15 -6.27
CA ILE A 197 11.60 2.36 -5.36
C ILE A 197 11.87 1.10 -4.55
N ASP A 198 13.11 0.88 -4.15
CA ASP A 198 13.46 -0.15 -3.19
C ASP A 198 13.12 0.28 -1.76
N SER A 199 12.81 -0.68 -0.91
CA SER A 199 12.68 -0.44 0.52
C SER A 199 14.00 0.03 1.17
N THR A 200 15.14 -0.35 0.62
CA THR A 200 16.46 0.14 1.05
C THR A 200 16.67 1.62 0.73
N SER A 201 16.20 2.07 -0.43
CA SER A 201 16.27 3.50 -0.81
C SER A 201 15.40 4.39 0.10
N MET A 202 14.37 3.83 0.74
CA MET A 202 13.60 4.55 1.75
C MET A 202 14.37 4.74 3.06
N ASN A 203 15.24 3.79 3.40
CA ASN A 203 16.06 3.93 4.61
C ASN A 203 17.12 5.01 4.46
N ASP A 204 17.59 5.26 3.23
CA ASP A 204 18.52 6.36 2.94
C ASP A 204 17.84 7.74 2.94
N GLU A 205 16.50 7.81 2.85
CA GLU A 205 15.72 9.05 2.92
C GLU A 205 14.96 9.25 4.24
N ILE A 206 14.91 8.24 5.12
CA ILE A 206 14.32 8.39 6.45
C ILE A 206 15.34 9.13 7.32
N LYS A 207 15.35 10.46 7.20
CA LYS A 207 16.08 11.30 8.14
C LYS A 207 15.56 11.00 9.55
N THR A 208 16.46 10.59 10.41
CA THR A 208 16.18 10.41 11.84
C THR A 208 16.48 11.74 12.52
N PHE A 209 15.54 12.23 13.27
CA PHE A 209 15.72 13.46 14.05
C PHE A 209 15.89 13.09 15.52
N SER A 210 16.76 13.79 16.21
CA SER A 210 16.93 13.63 17.65
C SER A 210 16.23 14.77 18.38
N LEU A 211 15.34 14.44 19.31
CA LEU A 211 14.68 15.40 20.18
C LEU A 211 15.19 15.22 21.61
N TYR A 212 15.88 16.20 22.11
CA TYR A 212 16.26 16.29 23.52
C TYR A 212 15.24 17.15 24.24
N VAL A 213 14.72 16.67 25.36
CA VAL A 213 13.75 17.41 26.20
C VAL A 213 14.18 17.38 27.65
N ASP A 214 13.92 18.50 28.32
CA ASP A 214 14.18 18.67 29.75
C ASP A 214 13.10 19.57 30.37
N GLY A 215 12.74 19.29 31.62
CA GLY A 215 11.83 20.07 32.41
C GLY A 215 12.30 20.14 33.85
N SER A 216 12.28 21.32 34.45
CA SER A 216 12.75 21.56 35.82
C SER A 216 11.78 22.45 36.57
N ALA A 217 11.59 22.18 37.85
CA ALA A 217 10.75 22.98 38.75
C ALA A 217 11.49 23.30 40.09
N ASP A 218 11.32 24.53 40.55
CA ASP A 218 11.72 24.95 41.89
C ASP A 218 10.48 25.07 42.80
N LEU A 219 10.34 24.13 43.70
CA LEU A 219 9.22 24.07 44.63
C LEU A 219 9.16 25.25 45.61
N ASN A 220 10.29 25.94 45.87
CA ASN A 220 10.32 27.08 46.77
C ASN A 220 9.79 28.35 46.13
N THR A 221 10.12 28.56 44.88
CA THR A 221 9.69 29.73 44.11
C THR A 221 8.39 29.47 43.37
N LYS A 222 7.91 28.22 43.29
CA LYS A 222 6.76 27.77 42.54
C LYS A 222 6.89 28.12 41.05
N THR A 223 8.07 27.94 40.50
CA THR A 223 8.37 28.22 39.11
C THR A 223 8.88 26.96 38.44
N ALA A 224 8.50 26.75 37.18
CA ALA A 224 9.01 25.65 36.39
C ALA A 224 9.35 26.15 34.96
N GLY A 225 10.23 25.42 34.33
CA GLY A 225 10.59 25.68 32.94
C GLY A 225 10.69 24.39 32.15
N ILE A 226 10.43 24.47 30.87
CA ILE A 226 10.59 23.37 29.91
C ILE A 226 11.43 23.81 28.75
N GLY A 227 12.18 22.87 28.18
CA GLY A 227 12.98 23.09 27.00
C GLY A 227 13.09 21.86 26.14
N GLY A 228 13.47 22.07 24.89
CA GLY A 228 13.82 20.97 24.00
C GLY A 228 14.47 21.48 22.72
N VAL A 229 15.22 20.59 22.10
CA VAL A 229 15.96 20.88 20.87
C VAL A 229 15.90 19.70 19.92
N PHE A 230 15.69 19.99 18.65
CA PHE A 230 15.70 19.02 17.56
C PHE A 230 17.01 19.15 16.77
N TYR A 231 17.61 18.00 16.51
CA TYR A 231 18.78 17.88 15.62
C TYR A 231 18.43 17.00 14.42
N ASN A 232 19.04 17.28 13.27
CA ASN A 232 19.03 16.40 12.10
C ASN A 232 20.09 15.29 12.20
N ASP A 233 20.17 14.40 11.21
CA ASP A 233 21.17 13.32 11.12
C ASP A 233 22.63 13.83 11.12
N ASP A 234 22.86 15.09 10.69
CA ASP A 234 24.16 15.73 10.68
C ASP A 234 24.52 16.42 12.01
N ASN A 235 23.69 16.21 13.05
CA ASN A 235 23.77 16.90 14.36
C ASN A 235 23.65 18.43 14.27
N GLU A 236 22.98 18.95 13.28
CA GLU A 236 22.65 20.36 13.20
C GLU A 236 21.32 20.65 13.92
N GLU A 237 21.30 21.70 14.74
CA GLU A 237 20.07 22.17 15.39
C GLU A 237 19.12 22.71 14.32
N ILE A 238 17.91 22.13 14.25
CA ILE A 238 16.86 22.55 13.31
C ILE A 238 15.76 23.37 13.97
N TYR A 239 15.53 23.15 15.26
CA TYR A 239 14.53 23.87 16.04
C TYR A 239 14.78 23.69 17.53
N SER A 240 14.54 24.74 18.32
CA SER A 240 14.54 24.65 19.78
C SER A 240 13.38 25.43 20.39
N PHE A 241 13.00 25.07 21.60
CA PHE A 241 11.97 25.75 22.37
C PHE A 241 12.36 25.85 23.85
N SER A 242 11.91 26.91 24.49
CA SER A 242 11.92 27.02 25.95
C SER A 242 10.69 27.82 26.39
N GLU A 243 10.06 27.38 27.49
CA GLU A 243 8.89 28.03 28.07
C GLU A 243 8.94 28.01 29.58
N TYR A 244 8.35 29.01 30.15
CA TYR A 244 8.08 29.12 31.57
C TYR A 244 6.73 28.49 31.90
N LEU A 245 6.66 27.74 33.01
CA LEU A 245 5.43 27.19 33.56
C LEU A 245 5.20 27.75 34.96
N ASP A 246 3.95 28.10 35.24
CA ASP A 246 3.52 28.43 36.59
C ASP A 246 3.23 27.16 37.38
N ASP A 247 3.72 27.10 38.64
CA ASP A 247 3.38 26.12 39.70
C ASP A 247 3.25 24.66 39.19
N ALA A 248 4.33 24.10 38.70
CA ALA A 248 4.42 22.71 38.29
C ALA A 248 5.46 21.94 39.11
N THR A 249 5.27 20.64 39.26
CA THR A 249 6.29 19.73 39.80
C THR A 249 7.33 19.37 38.75
N ASN A 250 8.48 18.87 39.15
CA ASN A 250 9.51 18.39 38.22
C ASN A 250 8.94 17.39 37.20
N ASN A 251 8.19 16.38 37.67
CA ASN A 251 7.58 15.41 36.78
C ASN A 251 6.62 16.03 35.77
N GLU A 252 5.77 16.99 36.22
CA GLU A 252 4.86 17.71 35.31
C GLU A 252 5.62 18.55 34.28
N ALA A 253 6.72 19.20 34.68
CA ALA A 253 7.57 19.95 33.76
C ALA A 253 8.21 19.03 32.70
N GLU A 254 8.77 17.90 33.12
CA GLU A 254 9.37 16.93 32.19
C GLU A 254 8.35 16.34 31.21
N TYR A 255 7.15 15.93 31.68
CA TYR A 255 6.07 15.47 30.79
C TYR A 255 5.59 16.56 29.85
N THR A 256 5.49 17.79 30.33
CA THR A 256 5.08 18.93 29.50
C THR A 256 6.11 19.23 28.41
N ALA A 257 7.40 19.16 28.73
CA ALA A 257 8.48 19.29 27.75
C ALA A 257 8.37 18.24 26.64
N LEU A 258 8.17 16.98 27.02
CA LEU A 258 8.02 15.87 26.07
C LEU A 258 6.78 16.05 25.18
N ILE A 259 5.61 16.32 25.76
CA ILE A 259 4.35 16.53 25.01
C ILE A 259 4.50 17.69 24.03
N LYS A 260 5.13 18.78 24.45
CA LYS A 260 5.37 19.93 23.59
C LYS A 260 6.32 19.59 22.45
N GLY A 261 7.43 18.90 22.75
CA GLY A 261 8.36 18.45 21.73
C GLY A 261 7.67 17.57 20.69
N LEU A 262 6.87 16.57 21.11
CA LEU A 262 6.11 15.73 20.19
C LEU A 262 5.13 16.50 19.31
N LYS A 263 4.40 17.48 19.89
CA LYS A 263 3.49 18.34 19.09
C LYS A 263 4.25 19.15 18.06
N LEU A 264 5.36 19.75 18.43
CA LEU A 264 6.22 20.49 17.50
C LEU A 264 6.81 19.58 16.41
N GLY A 265 7.22 18.36 16.73
CA GLY A 265 7.65 17.37 15.75
C GLY A 265 6.58 17.06 14.70
N LEU A 266 5.31 16.96 15.11
CA LEU A 266 4.17 16.78 14.20
C LEU A 266 3.94 18.03 13.33
N GLU A 267 4.02 19.24 13.90
CA GLU A 267 3.89 20.50 13.17
C GLU A 267 4.99 20.69 12.13
N LEU A 268 6.23 20.32 12.49
CA LEU A 268 7.40 20.32 11.61
C LEU A 268 7.41 19.16 10.61
N LYS A 269 6.43 18.23 10.70
CA LYS A 269 6.29 17.03 9.85
C LYS A 269 7.50 16.10 9.92
N LEU A 270 8.14 16.00 11.08
CA LEU A 270 9.24 15.07 11.32
C LEU A 270 8.65 13.67 11.52
N ILE A 271 9.03 12.71 10.65
CA ILE A 271 8.38 11.39 10.62
C ILE A 271 9.07 10.40 11.57
N ASN A 272 10.39 10.51 11.75
CA ASN A 272 11.18 9.62 12.59
C ASN A 272 11.95 10.41 13.63
N ILE A 273 11.56 10.32 14.90
CA ILE A 273 12.14 11.09 15.99
C ILE A 273 12.60 10.14 17.08
N GLU A 274 13.89 10.13 17.39
CA GLU A 274 14.43 9.53 18.58
C GLU A 274 14.39 10.56 19.72
N ILE A 275 13.81 10.18 20.85
CA ILE A 275 13.60 11.08 22.00
C ILE A 275 14.58 10.75 23.10
N TYR A 276 15.25 11.78 23.58
CA TYR A 276 16.21 11.71 24.67
C TYR A 276 15.74 12.57 25.85
N SER A 277 15.64 11.96 27.02
CA SER A 277 15.32 12.62 28.30
C SER A 277 16.18 11.98 29.39
N ASP A 278 16.61 12.76 30.33
CA ASP A 278 17.33 12.29 31.55
C ASP A 278 16.36 11.82 32.63
N SER A 279 15.06 11.99 32.46
CA SER A 279 14.03 11.48 33.36
C SER A 279 13.85 9.96 33.24
N GLU A 280 14.48 9.22 34.16
CA GLU A 280 14.33 7.76 34.23
C GLU A 280 12.85 7.35 34.35
N LEU A 281 12.04 8.14 35.07
CA LEU A 281 10.61 7.88 35.25
C LEU A 281 9.87 7.89 33.95
N ILE A 282 10.01 8.95 33.11
CA ILE A 282 9.35 9.11 31.84
C ILE A 282 9.77 8.02 30.86
N VAL A 283 11.09 7.79 30.74
CA VAL A 283 11.64 6.78 29.83
C VAL A 283 11.06 5.41 30.15
N ARG A 284 11.03 5.00 31.43
CA ARG A 284 10.49 3.69 31.84
C ARG A 284 8.97 3.59 31.70
N GLN A 285 8.23 4.69 31.89
CA GLN A 285 6.78 4.67 31.71
C GLN A 285 6.40 4.55 30.20
N ILE A 286 7.09 5.27 29.31
CA ILE A 286 6.84 5.22 27.89
C ILE A 286 7.21 3.85 27.31
N ASN A 287 8.30 3.25 27.77
CA ASN A 287 8.75 1.91 27.37
C ASN A 287 7.87 0.78 27.97
N GLY A 288 6.93 1.11 28.86
CA GLY A 288 6.03 0.14 29.47
C GLY A 288 6.63 -0.60 30.69
N ASP A 289 7.81 -0.20 31.17
CA ASP A 289 8.46 -0.80 32.34
C ASP A 289 7.80 -0.39 33.66
N TYR A 290 7.20 0.81 33.69
CA TYR A 290 6.48 1.34 34.84
C TYR A 290 5.02 1.64 34.51
N GLN A 291 4.12 1.37 35.49
CA GLN A 291 2.72 1.72 35.37
C GLN A 291 2.50 3.23 35.64
N VAL A 292 1.70 3.89 34.78
CA VAL A 292 1.20 5.22 35.07
C VAL A 292 0.07 5.07 36.10
N LYS A 293 0.18 5.72 37.25
CA LYS A 293 -0.79 5.63 38.35
C LYS A 293 -1.72 6.85 38.45
N ASN A 294 -1.44 7.90 37.71
CA ASN A 294 -2.27 9.12 37.67
C ASN A 294 -2.80 9.29 36.25
N ASP A 295 -4.07 9.66 36.13
CA ASP A 295 -4.76 10.01 34.86
C ASP A 295 -4.28 11.37 34.31
#